data_28e3ca98fa0351a803848e760a7ede9c
#
_entry.id   28e3ca98fa0351a803848e760a7ede9c
#
_cell.length_a   1.000
_cell.length_b   1.000
_cell.length_c   1.000
_cell.angle_alpha   90.00
_cell.angle_beta   90.00
_cell.angle_gamma   90.00
#
_symmetry.space_group_name_H-M   'P 1'
#
loop_
_entity.id
_entity.type
_entity.pdbx_description
1 polymer ?
#
loop_
_entity_poly.entity_id
_entity_poly.type
_entity_poly.pdbx_seq_one_letter_code
_entity_poly.pdbx_strand_id
1 'polypeptide(L)' 'MLTFVLKNDHYEPLYRQLYQQIRREIMAGNLKTGEKLASKRQMAEHLKISQNTVAAAYDQLVAEGYIEARPRSGFY' A
#
# COMPACT_ATOMS: atom_id res chain seq x y z
N MET A 1 7.09 9.94 -4.33
CA MET A 1 6.19 8.94 -3.70
C MET A 1 4.74 9.34 -3.90
N LEU A 2 3.90 8.39 -4.27
CA LEU A 2 2.46 8.66 -4.37
C LEU A 2 1.88 8.92 -2.99
N THR A 3 1.01 9.91 -2.92
CA THR A 3 0.33 10.26 -1.69
C THR A 3 -1.12 9.79 -1.75
N PHE A 4 -1.57 9.15 -0.69
CA PHE A 4 -2.94 8.66 -0.58
C PHE A 4 -3.67 9.43 0.50
N VAL A 5 -4.94 9.74 0.26
CA VAL A 5 -5.76 10.44 1.24
C VAL A 5 -6.59 9.40 1.99
N LEU A 6 -6.33 9.27 3.28
CA LEU A 6 -7.02 8.32 4.14
C LEU A 6 -7.94 9.06 5.08
N LYS A 7 -9.16 8.55 5.24
CA LYS A 7 -10.17 9.15 6.10
C LYS A 7 -10.38 8.29 7.35
N ASN A 8 -10.26 8.90 8.51
CA ASN A 8 -10.52 8.22 9.77
C ASN A 8 -11.99 8.44 10.19
N ASP A 9 -12.91 7.94 9.37
CA ASP A 9 -14.34 8.21 9.51
C ASP A 9 -15.16 7.03 10.04
N HIS A 10 -14.50 5.96 10.44
CA HIS A 10 -15.11 4.75 11.02
C HIS A 10 -15.91 3.89 10.04
N TYR A 11 -16.09 4.30 8.80
CA TYR A 11 -16.80 3.49 7.81
C TYR A 11 -15.93 2.41 7.22
N GLU A 12 -14.66 2.70 7.02
CA GLU A 12 -13.72 1.75 6.44
C GLU A 12 -12.39 1.80 7.19
N PRO A 13 -11.82 0.63 7.56
CA PRO A 13 -10.49 0.62 8.18
C PRO A 13 -9.47 1.29 7.30
N LEU A 14 -8.47 1.92 7.91
CA LEU A 14 -7.40 2.60 7.16
C LEU A 14 -6.67 1.67 6.22
N TYR A 15 -6.40 0.42 6.65
CA TYR A 15 -5.67 -0.52 5.81
C TYR A 15 -6.45 -0.82 4.52
N ARG A 16 -7.77 -0.91 4.61
CA ARG A 16 -8.60 -1.20 3.45
C ARG A 16 -8.63 -0.01 2.50
N GLN A 17 -8.68 1.20 3.03
CA GLN A 17 -8.60 2.41 2.21
C GLN A 17 -7.28 2.47 1.46
N LEU A 18 -6.16 2.20 2.14
CA LEU A 18 -4.85 2.19 1.52
C LEU A 18 -4.76 1.10 0.45
N TYR A 19 -5.21 -0.09 0.77
CA TYR A 19 -5.26 -1.21 -0.17
C TYR A 19 -6.01 -0.84 -1.44
N GLN A 20 -7.22 -0.27 -1.29
CA GLN A 20 -8.04 0.07 -2.45
C GLN A 20 -7.40 1.16 -3.31
N GLN A 21 -6.78 2.15 -2.69
CA GLN A 21 -6.16 3.24 -3.44
C GLN A 21 -4.92 2.76 -4.20
N ILE A 22 -4.10 1.92 -3.59
CA ILE A 22 -2.95 1.34 -4.29
C ILE A 22 -3.43 0.47 -5.45
N ARG A 23 -4.43 -0.36 -5.22
CA ARG A 23 -5.00 -1.21 -6.27
C ARG A 23 -5.48 -0.38 -7.46
N ARG A 24 -6.19 0.71 -7.20
CA ARG A 24 -6.66 1.61 -8.26
C ARG A 24 -5.51 2.19 -9.07
N GLU A 25 -4.44 2.58 -8.40
CA GLU A 25 -3.27 3.14 -9.07
C GLU A 25 -2.59 2.09 -9.96
N ILE A 26 -2.52 0.85 -9.50
CA ILE A 26 -1.99 -0.25 -10.29
C ILE A 26 -2.87 -0.51 -11.51
N MET A 27 -4.17 -0.56 -11.32
CA MET A 27 -5.12 -0.84 -12.41
C MET A 27 -5.16 0.31 -13.43
N ALA A 28 -4.95 1.53 -12.97
CA ALA A 28 -4.91 2.71 -13.85
C ALA A 28 -3.56 2.85 -14.58
N GLY A 29 -2.56 2.03 -14.24
CA GLY A 29 -1.24 2.11 -14.86
C GLY A 29 -0.34 3.18 -14.28
N ASN A 30 -0.75 3.86 -13.21
CA ASN A 30 0.07 4.88 -12.55
C ASN A 30 1.19 4.27 -11.71
N LEU A 31 1.00 3.04 -11.23
CA LEU A 31 2.05 2.22 -10.64
C LEU A 31 2.32 1.08 -11.60
N LYS A 32 3.52 1.04 -12.14
CA LYS A 32 3.88 0.05 -13.15
C LYS A 32 4.28 -1.27 -12.51
N THR A 33 4.01 -2.37 -13.21
CA THR A 33 4.47 -3.69 -12.79
C THR A 33 5.98 -3.70 -12.59
N GLY A 34 6.43 -4.20 -11.42
CA GLY A 34 7.84 -4.24 -11.09
C GLY A 34 8.41 -2.95 -10.52
N GLU A 35 7.62 -1.88 -10.46
CA GLU A 35 8.04 -0.64 -9.84
C GLU A 35 8.11 -0.81 -8.32
N LYS A 36 9.21 -0.39 -7.71
CA LYS A 36 9.39 -0.53 -6.28
C LYS A 36 8.47 0.41 -5.50
N LEU A 37 7.72 -0.16 -4.57
CA LEU A 37 6.90 0.61 -3.65
C LEU A 37 7.73 1.11 -2.46
N ALA A 38 7.23 2.15 -1.79
CA ALA A 38 7.80 2.56 -0.52
C ALA A 38 7.74 1.40 0.46
N SER A 39 8.76 1.29 1.33
CA SER A 39 8.73 0.29 2.38
C SER A 39 7.55 0.53 3.33
N LYS A 40 7.18 -0.48 4.11
CA LYS A 40 6.11 -0.32 5.10
C LYS A 40 6.41 0.83 6.04
N ARG A 41 7.65 0.94 6.49
CA ARG A 41 8.06 2.02 7.36
C ARG A 41 7.95 3.38 6.70
N GLN A 42 8.47 3.50 5.47
CA GLN A 42 8.42 4.77 4.73
C GLN A 42 6.99 5.21 4.47
N MET A 43 6.13 4.28 4.06
CA MET A 43 4.73 4.59 3.81
C MET A 43 4.02 5.00 5.09
N ALA A 44 4.28 4.30 6.20
CA ALA A 44 3.68 4.63 7.49
C ALA A 44 4.10 6.03 7.96
N GLU A 45 5.37 6.36 7.83
CA GLU A 45 5.86 7.69 8.20
C GLU A 45 5.26 8.78 7.30
N HIS A 46 5.20 8.52 6.01
CA HIS A 46 4.66 9.49 5.05
C HIS A 46 3.17 9.77 5.28
N LEU A 47 2.40 8.74 5.55
CA LEU A 47 0.95 8.88 5.76
C LEU A 47 0.57 9.11 7.21
N LYS A 48 1.53 9.03 8.13
CA LYS A 48 1.30 9.19 9.58
C LYS A 48 0.31 8.16 10.12
N ILE A 49 0.51 6.91 9.74
CA ILE A 49 -0.27 5.76 10.20
C ILE A 49 0.67 4.71 10.75
N SER A 50 0.11 3.67 11.37
CA SER A 50 0.94 2.60 11.94
C SER A 50 1.53 1.73 10.83
N GLN A 51 2.69 1.13 11.12
CA GLN A 51 3.29 0.15 10.20
C GLN A 51 2.39 -1.08 10.06
N ASN A 52 1.66 -1.46 11.11
CA ASN A 52 0.73 -2.58 11.05
C ASN A 52 -0.38 -2.33 10.04
N THR A 53 -0.87 -1.09 9.95
CA THR A 53 -1.88 -0.71 8.97
C THR A 53 -1.34 -0.87 7.55
N VAL A 54 -0.11 -0.40 7.31
CA VAL A 54 0.51 -0.56 6.00
C VAL A 54 0.77 -2.03 5.69
N ALA A 55 1.23 -2.79 6.69
CA ALA A 55 1.49 -4.21 6.51
C ALA A 55 0.22 -4.97 6.10
N ALA A 56 -0.90 -4.67 6.74
CA ALA A 56 -2.18 -5.31 6.39
C ALA A 56 -2.57 -5.02 4.94
N ALA A 57 -2.41 -3.77 4.49
CA ALA A 57 -2.72 -3.40 3.11
C ALA A 57 -1.79 -4.11 2.12
N TYR A 58 -0.49 -4.09 2.39
CA TYR A 58 0.49 -4.71 1.51
C TYR A 58 0.30 -6.23 1.46
N ASP A 59 0.04 -6.86 2.60
CA ASP A 59 -0.18 -8.31 2.65
C ASP A 59 -1.39 -8.72 1.79
N GLN A 60 -2.44 -7.93 1.82
CA GLN A 60 -3.60 -8.20 0.98
C GLN A 60 -3.30 -8.03 -0.50
N LEU A 61 -2.54 -6.99 -0.86
CA LEU A 61 -2.13 -6.77 -2.24
C LEU A 61 -1.25 -7.92 -2.74
N VAL A 62 -0.35 -8.42 -1.90
CA VAL A 62 0.48 -9.59 -2.23
C VAL A 62 -0.40 -10.82 -2.42
N ALA A 63 -1.33 -11.07 -1.49
CA ALA A 63 -2.20 -12.23 -1.54
C ALA A 63 -3.06 -12.26 -2.82
N GLU A 64 -3.44 -11.09 -3.30
CA GLU A 64 -4.26 -10.97 -4.51
C GLU A 64 -3.43 -10.85 -5.79
N GLY A 65 -2.11 -10.84 -5.67
CA GLY A 65 -1.23 -10.82 -6.83
C GLY A 65 -0.98 -9.46 -7.45
N TYR A 66 -1.38 -8.39 -6.78
CA TYR A 66 -1.15 -7.04 -7.31
C TYR A 66 0.29 -6.58 -7.14
N ILE A 67 0.95 -7.01 -6.07
CA ILE A 67 2.34 -6.70 -5.82
C ILE A 67 3.07 -7.96 -5.38
N GLU A 68 4.40 -7.89 -5.37
CA GLU A 68 5.27 -9.00 -4.98
C GLU A 68 6.16 -8.58 -3.83
N ALA A 69 6.26 -9.42 -2.81
CA ALA A 69 7.20 -9.23 -1.72
C ALA A 69 8.51 -9.94 -2.08
N ARG A 70 9.61 -9.18 -2.10
CA ARG A 70 10.95 -9.74 -2.33
C ARG A 70 11.74 -9.63 -1.04
N PRO A 71 12.12 -10.76 -0.41
CA PRO A 71 12.85 -10.73 0.85
C PRO A 71 14.10 -9.85 0.76
N ARG A 72 14.31 -9.03 1.78
CA ARG A 72 15.45 -8.12 1.89
C ARG A 72 15.52 -7.03 0.83
N SER A 73 14.57 -6.99 -0.08
CA SER A 73 14.55 -5.98 -1.14
C SER A 73 13.37 -5.03 -1.02
N GLY A 74 12.18 -5.55 -0.79
CA GLY A 74 10.99 -4.73 -0.62
C GLY A 74 9.78 -5.26 -1.36
N PHE A 75 8.88 -4.35 -1.70
CA PHE A 75 7.65 -4.67 -2.42
C PHE A 75 7.69 -4.02 -3.79
N TYR A 76 7.23 -4.76 -4.77
CA TYR A 76 7.28 -4.33 -6.18
C TYR A 76 5.95 -4.53 -6.87
#